data_bca09b06a9146fd28e652341929705f7
#
_entry.id   bca09b06a9146fd28e652341929705f7
#
_cell.length_a   1.000
_cell.length_b   1.000
_cell.length_c   1.000
_cell.angle_alpha   90.00
_cell.angle_beta   90.00
_cell.angle_gamma   90.00
#
_symmetry.space_group_name_H-M   'P 1'
#
loop_
_entity.id
_entity.type
_entity.pdbx_description
1 polymer ?
#
loop_
_entity_poly.entity_id
_entity_poly.type
_entity_poly.pdbx_seq_one_letter_code
_entity_poly.pdbx_strand_id
1 'polypeptide(L)'
;MNDCKYGYSARGHVLGMSLIKCGIHPDYAADQGIHDFTYALYPHSGSWQESGVQKEAWRLNNPLWTVEGAVDAEVRPAFCKADTDHVAIDCIKKAEDSESLIIRFHEYAGMCGPVTLNFGFPVDSWQETDLMENPAGEEMTGELKVTVRPYEIRTFRVTPTLSNK
;
A
#
# COMPACT_ATOMS: atom_id res chain seq x y z
N MET A 1 11.04 5.70 -11.52
CA MET A 1 10.01 6.02 -10.51
C MET A 1 9.64 7.48 -10.66
N ASN A 2 8.40 7.84 -10.47
CA ASN A 2 7.91 9.21 -10.57
C ASN A 2 6.62 9.39 -9.75
N ASP A 3 6.22 10.64 -9.59
CA ASP A 3 4.94 11.06 -9.00
C ASP A 3 3.90 11.50 -10.04
N CYS A 4 4.22 11.48 -11.33
CA CYS A 4 3.31 11.84 -12.40
C CYS A 4 2.56 10.63 -12.96
N LYS A 5 1.43 10.87 -13.66
CA LYS A 5 0.42 9.86 -14.00
C LYS A 5 0.50 9.29 -15.42
N TYR A 6 1.32 9.86 -16.29
CA TYR A 6 1.21 9.60 -17.73
C TYR A 6 2.15 8.52 -18.27
N GLY A 7 2.89 7.86 -17.36
CA GLY A 7 3.64 6.63 -17.63
C GLY A 7 4.94 6.81 -18.40
N TYR A 8 5.47 5.67 -18.78
CA TYR A 8 6.77 5.55 -19.43
C TYR A 8 6.65 4.94 -20.82
N SER A 9 7.62 5.24 -21.66
CA SER A 9 7.82 4.56 -22.93
C SER A 9 9.27 4.09 -23.05
N ALA A 10 9.49 2.95 -23.73
CA ALA A 10 10.80 2.47 -24.06
C ALA A 10 10.86 2.16 -25.55
N ARG A 11 11.85 2.70 -26.26
CA ARG A 11 12.05 2.46 -27.68
C ARG A 11 13.54 2.40 -27.99
N GLY A 12 14.01 1.21 -28.35
CA GLY A 12 15.44 0.97 -28.53
C GLY A 12 16.20 1.23 -27.22
N HIS A 13 17.13 2.16 -27.24
CA HIS A 13 17.93 2.57 -26.08
C HIS A 13 17.42 3.84 -25.39
N VAL A 14 16.22 4.31 -25.75
CA VAL A 14 15.62 5.51 -25.18
C VAL A 14 14.51 5.14 -24.23
N LEU A 15 14.61 5.63 -23.00
CA LEU A 15 13.55 5.58 -22.00
C LEU A 15 12.93 6.98 -21.93
N GLY A 16 11.64 7.06 -22.26
CA GLY A 16 10.86 8.29 -22.17
C GLY A 16 9.90 8.27 -20.98
N MET A 17 9.63 9.44 -20.45
CA MET A 17 8.62 9.64 -19.42
C MET A 17 7.71 10.79 -19.84
N SER A 18 6.40 10.57 -19.82
CA SER A 18 5.41 11.62 -20.06
C SER A 18 5.13 12.34 -18.74
N LEU A 19 5.51 13.60 -18.65
CA LEU A 19 5.30 14.40 -17.45
C LEU A 19 3.87 14.91 -17.35
N ILE A 20 3.33 15.44 -18.47
CA ILE A 20 1.98 16.00 -18.52
C ILE A 20 1.39 15.83 -19.91
N LYS A 21 0.08 15.76 -20.00
CA LYS A 21 -0.68 15.71 -21.24
C LYS A 21 -1.90 16.59 -21.08
N CYS A 22 -1.76 17.87 -21.45
CA CYS A 22 -2.84 18.85 -21.37
C CYS A 22 -3.94 18.52 -22.40
N GLY A 23 -5.07 18.04 -21.93
CA GLY A 23 -6.27 17.88 -22.73
C GLY A 23 -6.98 19.24 -22.94
N ILE A 24 -7.63 19.42 -24.08
CA ILE A 24 -8.40 20.63 -24.37
C ILE A 24 -9.91 20.41 -24.28
N HIS A 25 -10.34 19.20 -24.00
CA HIS A 25 -11.73 18.83 -23.82
C HIS A 25 -11.87 17.95 -22.55
N PRO A 26 -12.90 18.16 -21.73
CA PRO A 26 -13.97 19.19 -21.84
C PRO A 26 -13.54 20.61 -21.41
N ASP A 27 -12.36 20.75 -20.79
CA ASP A 27 -11.84 22.00 -20.26
C ASP A 27 -10.65 22.49 -21.09
N TYR A 28 -10.76 23.65 -21.71
CA TYR A 28 -9.70 24.30 -22.51
C TYR A 28 -8.52 24.79 -21.64
N ALA A 29 -8.73 24.96 -20.34
CA ALA A 29 -7.71 25.39 -19.38
C ALA A 29 -7.17 24.23 -18.55
N ALA A 30 -7.54 23.00 -18.87
CA ALA A 30 -7.06 21.82 -18.15
C ALA A 30 -5.52 21.79 -18.14
N ASP A 31 -4.98 21.53 -16.96
CA ASP A 31 -3.54 21.40 -16.71
C ASP A 31 -2.71 22.64 -17.07
N GLN A 32 -3.31 23.82 -17.19
CA GLN A 32 -2.57 25.07 -17.36
C GLN A 32 -2.05 25.56 -16.01
N GLY A 33 -0.76 25.90 -15.94
CA GLY A 33 -0.12 26.41 -14.72
C GLY A 33 1.29 25.89 -14.53
N ILE A 34 1.78 26.06 -13.30
CA ILE A 34 3.07 25.52 -12.87
C ILE A 34 2.84 24.11 -12.33
N HIS A 35 3.70 23.19 -12.76
CA HIS A 35 3.67 21.79 -12.33
C HIS A 35 5.04 21.38 -11.80
N ASP A 36 5.07 20.83 -10.60
CA ASP A 36 6.26 20.25 -10.01
C ASP A 36 6.21 18.74 -10.20
N PHE A 37 7.31 18.16 -10.66
CA PHE A 37 7.42 16.71 -10.88
C PHE A 37 8.66 16.18 -10.17
N THR A 38 8.48 15.06 -9.49
CA THR A 38 9.59 14.30 -8.91
C THR A 38 9.81 13.01 -9.70
N TYR A 39 11.03 12.73 -10.11
CA TYR A 39 11.40 11.47 -10.73
C TYR A 39 12.75 10.98 -10.24
N ALA A 40 12.94 9.68 -10.25
CA ALA A 40 14.17 9.05 -9.84
C ALA A 40 14.54 7.89 -10.77
N LEU A 41 15.82 7.74 -11.04
CA LEU A 41 16.40 6.55 -11.64
C LEU A 41 16.79 5.59 -10.51
N TYR A 42 16.42 4.33 -10.66
CA TYR A 42 16.72 3.28 -9.71
C TYR A 42 17.40 2.11 -10.44
N PRO A 43 18.73 2.16 -10.63
CA PRO A 43 19.47 1.05 -11.21
C PRO A 43 19.44 -0.15 -10.26
N HIS A 44 19.17 -1.33 -10.80
CA HIS A 44 19.14 -2.56 -10.02
C HIS A 44 19.62 -3.75 -10.86
N SER A 45 20.02 -4.82 -10.20
CA SER A 45 20.26 -6.11 -10.81
C SER A 45 19.01 -7.01 -10.67
N GLY A 46 18.91 -8.05 -11.50
CA GLY A 46 17.77 -8.97 -11.45
C GLY A 46 16.48 -8.41 -12.02
N SER A 47 15.39 -9.09 -11.74
CA SER A 47 14.05 -8.67 -12.15
C SER A 47 13.52 -7.52 -11.30
N TRP A 48 12.51 -6.80 -11.79
CA TRP A 48 11.88 -5.72 -11.01
C TRP A 48 11.18 -6.25 -9.75
N GLN A 49 10.71 -7.50 -9.76
CA GLN A 49 10.09 -8.15 -8.60
C GLN A 49 11.08 -8.34 -7.45
N GLU A 50 12.34 -8.63 -7.77
CA GLU A 50 13.40 -8.89 -6.80
C GLU A 50 14.15 -7.62 -6.36
N SER A 51 14.02 -6.55 -7.13
CA SER A 51 14.83 -5.32 -6.96
C SER A 51 14.41 -4.42 -5.81
N GLY A 52 13.22 -4.62 -5.25
CA GLY A 52 12.65 -3.69 -4.26
C GLY A 52 12.16 -2.36 -4.86
N VAL A 53 12.11 -2.22 -6.19
CA VAL A 53 11.67 -0.98 -6.87
C VAL A 53 10.28 -0.54 -6.44
N GLN A 54 9.40 -1.47 -6.15
CA GLN A 54 8.04 -1.17 -5.66
C GLN A 54 8.06 -0.43 -4.32
N LYS A 55 8.89 -0.87 -3.39
CA LYS A 55 9.06 -0.20 -2.09
C LYS A 55 9.63 1.21 -2.24
N GLU A 56 10.63 1.36 -3.10
CA GLU A 56 11.25 2.67 -3.33
C GLU A 56 10.30 3.62 -4.08
N ALA A 57 9.49 3.12 -5.02
CA ALA A 57 8.45 3.91 -5.67
C ALA A 57 7.37 4.36 -4.67
N TRP A 58 7.02 3.48 -3.74
CA TRP A 58 6.08 3.79 -2.66
C TRP A 58 6.62 4.89 -1.74
N ARG A 59 7.90 4.80 -1.34
CA ARG A 59 8.57 5.82 -0.51
C ARG A 59 8.65 7.17 -1.20
N LEU A 60 8.92 7.18 -2.51
CA LEU A 60 8.95 8.42 -3.30
C LEU A 60 7.59 9.14 -3.27
N ASN A 61 6.50 8.38 -3.37
CA ASN A 61 5.14 8.92 -3.45
C ASN A 61 4.48 9.11 -2.08
N ASN A 62 5.06 8.55 -1.03
CA ASN A 62 4.55 8.65 0.34
C ASN A 62 5.69 9.04 1.30
N PRO A 63 6.14 10.31 1.26
CA PRO A 63 7.22 10.78 2.12
C PRO A 63 6.81 10.69 3.59
N LEU A 64 7.81 10.51 4.46
CA LEU A 64 7.62 10.50 5.90
C LEU A 64 7.15 11.88 6.38
N TRP A 65 6.15 11.87 7.22
CA TRP A 65 5.73 13.06 7.95
C TRP A 65 6.60 13.25 9.19
N THR A 66 7.13 14.44 9.36
CA THR A 66 7.89 14.83 10.56
C THR A 66 7.08 15.86 11.34
N VAL A 67 6.97 15.64 12.65
CA VAL A 67 6.29 16.56 13.58
C VAL A 67 7.27 16.93 14.68
N GLU A 68 7.40 18.22 14.96
CA GLU A 68 8.18 18.67 16.09
C GLU A 68 7.50 18.26 17.41
N GLY A 69 8.24 17.66 18.31
CA GLY A 69 7.74 17.24 19.62
C GLY A 69 8.74 16.40 20.37
N ALA A 70 8.58 16.32 21.70
CA ALA A 70 9.31 15.34 22.49
C ALA A 70 8.57 14.01 22.42
N VAL A 71 9.27 12.97 21.95
CA VAL A 71 8.80 11.59 22.03
C VAL A 71 9.64 10.90 23.09
N ASP A 72 9.00 10.35 24.12
CA ASP A 72 9.64 9.31 24.93
C ASP A 72 9.94 8.15 23.97
N ALA A 73 11.21 7.99 23.69
CA ALA A 73 11.70 7.18 22.56
C ALA A 73 11.67 5.70 22.86
N GLU A 74 10.49 5.12 23.01
CA GLU A 74 10.33 3.71 22.67
C GLU A 74 10.02 3.60 21.18
N VAL A 75 10.90 2.93 20.46
CA VAL A 75 10.65 2.57 19.05
C VAL A 75 9.40 1.68 19.03
N ARG A 76 8.27 2.26 18.63
CA ARG A 76 7.04 1.51 18.54
C ARG A 76 7.11 0.54 17.36
N PRO A 77 6.62 -0.70 17.52
CA PRO A 77 6.53 -1.63 16.42
C PRO A 77 5.65 -1.06 15.30
N ALA A 78 5.84 -1.55 14.07
CA ALA A 78 4.98 -1.18 12.97
C ALA A 78 3.51 -1.49 13.31
N PHE A 79 2.60 -0.58 12.98
CA PHE A 79 1.18 -0.75 13.25
C PHE A 79 0.62 -2.03 12.62
N CYS A 80 0.98 -2.27 11.36
CA CYS A 80 0.71 -3.51 10.65
C CYS A 80 1.84 -3.78 9.65
N LYS A 81 2.26 -5.04 9.52
CA LYS A 81 3.33 -5.45 8.61
C LYS A 81 3.05 -6.84 8.05
N ALA A 82 3.18 -7.02 6.74
CA ALA A 82 3.24 -8.34 6.13
C ALA A 82 4.63 -8.98 6.35
N ASP A 83 4.68 -10.29 6.49
CA ASP A 83 5.91 -11.08 6.65
C ASP A 83 6.64 -11.34 5.33
N THR A 84 6.13 -10.82 4.23
CA THR A 84 6.64 -11.02 2.87
C THR A 84 6.81 -9.71 2.12
N ASP A 85 7.69 -9.72 1.12
CA ASP A 85 8.04 -8.55 0.31
C ASP A 85 7.24 -8.43 -0.99
N HIS A 86 6.36 -9.40 -1.31
CA HIS A 86 5.52 -9.36 -2.51
C HIS A 86 4.10 -8.86 -2.27
N VAL A 87 3.80 -8.41 -1.07
CA VAL A 87 2.51 -7.85 -0.66
C VAL A 87 2.67 -6.41 -0.22
N ALA A 88 1.79 -5.54 -0.70
CA ALA A 88 1.69 -4.14 -0.28
C ALA A 88 0.40 -3.91 0.49
N ILE A 89 0.49 -3.29 1.66
CA ILE A 89 -0.67 -2.85 2.43
C ILE A 89 -1.11 -1.49 1.88
N ASP A 90 -2.30 -1.46 1.28
CA ASP A 90 -2.82 -0.28 0.59
C ASP A 90 -3.65 0.63 1.50
N CYS A 91 -4.35 0.03 2.46
CA CYS A 91 -5.29 0.74 3.30
C CYS A 91 -5.29 0.17 4.71
N ILE A 92 -5.23 1.08 5.66
CA ILE A 92 -5.54 0.85 7.07
C ILE A 92 -6.50 1.96 7.48
N LYS A 93 -7.74 1.61 7.76
CA LYS A 93 -8.76 2.59 8.17
C LYS A 93 -9.69 2.02 9.23
N LYS A 94 -10.47 2.87 9.87
CA LYS A 94 -11.61 2.44 10.69
C LYS A 94 -12.70 1.86 9.79
N ALA A 95 -13.40 0.82 10.26
CA ALA A 95 -14.57 0.28 9.57
C ALA A 95 -15.71 1.31 9.54
N GLU A 96 -16.57 1.24 8.52
CA GLU A 96 -17.70 2.18 8.36
C GLU A 96 -18.76 2.01 9.46
N ASP A 97 -18.92 0.81 9.98
CA ASP A 97 -20.03 0.40 10.85
C ASP A 97 -19.62 0.01 12.28
N SER A 98 -18.32 0.03 12.59
CA SER A 98 -17.81 -0.45 13.89
C SER A 98 -16.49 0.22 14.28
N GLU A 99 -15.99 -0.11 15.49
CA GLU A 99 -14.67 0.30 15.97
C GLU A 99 -13.53 -0.62 15.47
N SER A 100 -13.84 -1.61 14.64
CA SER A 100 -12.84 -2.46 14.01
C SER A 100 -12.02 -1.71 12.96
N LEU A 101 -10.91 -2.29 12.56
CA LEU A 101 -10.04 -1.77 11.50
C LEU A 101 -10.25 -2.56 10.21
N ILE A 102 -10.18 -1.87 9.10
CA ILE A 102 -10.11 -2.47 7.77
C ILE A 102 -8.68 -2.43 7.29
N ILE A 103 -8.15 -3.61 6.99
CA ILE A 103 -6.83 -3.78 6.39
C ILE A 103 -7.01 -4.33 4.99
N ARG A 104 -6.51 -3.60 3.99
CA ARG A 104 -6.50 -4.04 2.60
C ARG A 104 -5.08 -4.13 2.10
N PHE A 105 -4.79 -5.20 1.41
CA PHE A 105 -3.51 -5.39 0.75
C PHE A 105 -3.68 -6.05 -0.62
N HIS A 106 -2.67 -5.94 -1.46
CA HIS A 106 -2.59 -6.69 -2.71
C HIS A 106 -1.23 -7.37 -2.88
N GLU A 107 -1.25 -8.48 -3.59
CA GLU A 107 -0.04 -9.14 -4.10
C GLU A 107 0.35 -8.46 -5.42
N TYR A 108 1.62 -8.03 -5.58
CA TYR A 108 2.04 -7.24 -6.73
C TYR A 108 3.11 -7.89 -7.62
N ALA A 109 3.70 -9.00 -7.20
CA ALA A 109 4.83 -9.63 -7.89
C ALA A 109 4.43 -10.81 -8.79
N GLY A 110 3.14 -11.20 -8.77
CA GLY A 110 2.65 -12.38 -9.49
C GLY A 110 2.96 -13.70 -8.79
N MET A 111 3.15 -13.66 -7.48
CA MET A 111 3.48 -14.82 -6.64
C MET A 111 2.24 -15.42 -5.99
N CYS A 112 2.35 -16.69 -5.59
CA CYS A 112 1.35 -17.38 -4.79
C CYS A 112 2.03 -17.91 -3.53
N GLY A 113 1.40 -17.75 -2.38
CA GLY A 113 1.97 -18.27 -1.13
C GLY A 113 1.29 -17.76 0.13
N PRO A 114 1.75 -18.25 1.28
CA PRO A 114 1.25 -17.78 2.56
C PRO A 114 1.73 -16.35 2.85
N VAL A 115 0.85 -15.58 3.49
CA VAL A 115 1.12 -14.23 4.00
C VAL A 115 0.58 -14.14 5.41
N THR A 116 1.41 -13.64 6.33
CA THR A 116 1.01 -13.33 7.70
C THR A 116 1.02 -11.82 7.89
N LEU A 117 -0.06 -11.27 8.42
CA LEU A 117 -0.10 -9.89 8.88
C LEU A 117 0.23 -9.84 10.38
N ASN A 118 1.30 -9.11 10.71
CA ASN A 118 1.74 -8.87 12.07
C ASN A 118 1.28 -7.48 12.52
N PHE A 119 0.62 -7.41 13.68
CA PHE A 119 0.10 -6.17 14.24
C PHE A 119 0.93 -5.71 15.44
N GLY A 120 1.14 -4.41 15.57
CA GLY A 120 1.79 -3.79 16.73
C GLY A 120 0.88 -3.63 17.95
N PHE A 121 -0.30 -4.25 17.93
CA PHE A 121 -1.31 -4.23 18.98
C PHE A 121 -2.00 -5.61 19.06
N PRO A 122 -2.60 -5.96 20.21
CA PRO A 122 -3.34 -7.22 20.35
C PRO A 122 -4.62 -7.19 19.51
N VAL A 123 -4.92 -8.34 18.90
CA VAL A 123 -6.09 -8.56 18.03
C VAL A 123 -6.97 -9.65 18.66
N ASP A 124 -8.24 -9.38 18.84
CA ASP A 124 -9.23 -10.33 19.34
C ASP A 124 -9.70 -11.27 18.23
N SER A 125 -10.11 -10.71 17.11
CA SER A 125 -10.62 -11.47 15.97
C SER A 125 -10.36 -10.76 14.64
N TRP A 126 -10.51 -11.50 13.56
CA TRP A 126 -10.46 -10.97 12.21
C TRP A 126 -11.40 -11.75 11.29
N GLN A 127 -11.90 -11.09 10.25
CA GLN A 127 -12.81 -11.65 9.27
C GLN A 127 -12.48 -11.13 7.88
N GLU A 128 -12.49 -11.99 6.88
CA GLU A 128 -12.38 -11.55 5.49
C GLU A 128 -13.66 -10.85 5.06
N THR A 129 -13.50 -9.76 4.29
CA THR A 129 -14.60 -8.96 3.76
C THR A 129 -14.43 -8.73 2.26
N ASP A 130 -15.52 -8.34 1.60
CA ASP A 130 -15.43 -7.75 0.27
C ASP A 130 -14.91 -6.30 0.32
N LEU A 131 -14.82 -5.64 -0.84
CA LEU A 131 -14.35 -4.25 -0.94
C LEU A 131 -15.32 -3.25 -0.29
N MET A 132 -16.57 -3.64 -0.07
CA MET A 132 -17.62 -2.86 0.59
C MET A 132 -17.71 -3.16 2.09
N GLU A 133 -16.75 -3.92 2.63
CA GLU A 133 -16.67 -4.33 4.02
C GLU A 133 -17.74 -5.33 4.49
N ASN A 134 -18.50 -5.90 3.56
CA ASN A 134 -19.43 -6.99 3.92
C ASN A 134 -18.64 -8.27 4.21
N PRO A 135 -19.05 -9.05 5.24
CA PRO A 135 -18.42 -10.33 5.56
C PRO A 135 -18.39 -11.28 4.35
N ALA A 136 -17.21 -11.83 4.05
CA ALA A 136 -16.99 -12.78 2.96
C ALA A 136 -16.47 -14.16 3.45
N GLY A 137 -16.29 -14.32 4.76
CA GLY A 137 -15.81 -15.54 5.41
C GLY A 137 -16.26 -15.63 6.85
N GLU A 138 -15.81 -16.67 7.54
CA GLU A 138 -16.02 -16.83 8.98
C GLU A 138 -15.13 -15.90 9.79
N GLU A 139 -15.58 -15.53 10.98
CA GLU A 139 -14.76 -14.81 11.93
C GLU A 139 -13.74 -15.76 12.56
N MET A 140 -12.50 -15.33 12.58
CA MET A 140 -11.36 -16.11 13.03
C MET A 140 -10.66 -15.43 14.21
N THR A 141 -9.96 -16.20 15.02
CA THR A 141 -9.12 -15.71 16.12
C THR A 141 -7.66 -16.10 15.91
N GLY A 142 -6.75 -15.44 16.62
CA GLY A 142 -5.32 -15.73 16.51
C GLY A 142 -4.64 -15.06 15.32
N GLU A 143 -3.61 -15.71 14.79
CA GLU A 143 -2.77 -15.16 13.72
C GLU A 143 -3.56 -14.97 12.43
N LEU A 144 -3.47 -13.77 11.83
CA LEU A 144 -4.01 -13.53 10.50
C LEU A 144 -3.02 -14.03 9.45
N LYS A 145 -3.21 -15.30 9.06
CA LYS A 145 -2.41 -15.99 8.06
C LYS A 145 -3.29 -16.52 6.94
N VAL A 146 -2.98 -16.13 5.71
CA VAL A 146 -3.77 -16.47 4.54
C VAL A 146 -2.87 -16.82 3.36
N THR A 147 -3.39 -17.54 2.38
CA THR A 147 -2.70 -17.76 1.10
C THR A 147 -3.22 -16.77 0.08
N VAL A 148 -2.31 -16.08 -0.59
CA VAL A 148 -2.62 -15.16 -1.69
C VAL A 148 -2.35 -15.81 -3.03
N ARG A 149 -3.11 -15.40 -4.03
CA ARG A 149 -2.90 -15.73 -5.44
C ARG A 149 -2.21 -14.55 -6.14
N PRO A 150 -1.62 -14.77 -7.33
CA PRO A 150 -1.04 -13.69 -8.13
C PRO A 150 -2.02 -12.54 -8.35
N TYR A 151 -1.57 -11.33 -8.03
CA TYR A 151 -2.31 -10.07 -8.20
C TYR A 151 -3.65 -9.99 -7.46
N GLU A 152 -3.80 -10.78 -6.41
CA GLU A 152 -5.01 -10.80 -5.59
C GLU A 152 -5.05 -9.62 -4.62
N ILE A 153 -6.23 -8.99 -4.52
CA ILE A 153 -6.55 -7.99 -3.51
C ILE A 153 -7.37 -8.67 -2.42
N ARG A 154 -6.99 -8.49 -1.16
CA ARG A 154 -7.75 -9.02 -0.02
C ARG A 154 -8.03 -7.93 1.00
N THR A 155 -9.17 -8.02 1.64
CA THR A 155 -9.62 -7.07 2.66
C THR A 155 -10.05 -7.84 3.90
N PHE A 156 -9.61 -7.35 5.06
CA PHE A 156 -9.90 -7.96 6.36
C PHE A 156 -10.43 -6.90 7.32
N ARG A 157 -11.48 -7.25 8.03
CA ARG A 157 -11.91 -6.56 9.24
C ARG A 157 -11.14 -7.15 10.40
N VAL A 158 -10.47 -6.33 11.17
CA VAL A 158 -9.65 -6.72 12.32
C VAL A 158 -10.19 -6.01 13.55
N THR A 159 -10.53 -6.77 14.57
CA THR A 159 -11.03 -6.25 15.86
C THR A 159 -9.89 -6.18 16.86
N PRO A 160 -9.43 -4.96 17.21
CA PRO A 160 -8.41 -4.80 18.25
C PRO A 160 -8.94 -5.19 19.62
N THR A 161 -8.09 -5.76 20.47
CA THR A 161 -8.40 -5.91 21.89
C THR A 161 -8.48 -4.53 22.53
N LEU A 162 -9.65 -4.13 22.95
CA LEU A 162 -9.82 -2.88 23.69
C LEU A 162 -9.29 -3.07 25.11
N SER A 163 -8.12 -2.50 25.41
CA SER A 163 -7.69 -2.36 26.81
C SER A 163 -8.61 -1.34 27.47
N ASN A 164 -9.50 -1.82 28.34
CA ASN A 164 -10.21 -0.96 29.27
C ASN A 164 -9.18 -0.16 30.08
N LYS A 165 -9.02 1.13 29.76
CA LYS A 165 -8.32 2.07 30.64
C LYS A 165 -9.27 2.62 31.69
#